data_a168b852f00c775813aa46aec80f3260
#
_entry.id   a168b852f00c775813aa46aec80f3260
#
_cell.length_a   1.000
_cell.length_b   1.000
_cell.length_c   1.000
_cell.angle_alpha   90.00
_cell.angle_beta   90.00
_cell.angle_gamma   90.00
#
_symmetry.space_group_name_H-M   'P 1'
#
loop_
_entity.id
_entity.type
_entity.pdbx_description
1 polymer ?
#
loop_
_entity_poly.entity_id
_entity_poly.type
_entity_poly.pdbx_seq_one_letter_code
_entity_poly.pdbx_strand_id
1 'polypeptide(L)'
;MVVALTILPYVIKKMGGMYKLNIWGYVLAALGRVGVMVAAYMGTFPLMIAFTAVSTIGIAPLQGDLNALIACCSEHTTLKTGHRLEGMMYSCSSLGIKLGGALGTAICGWLLDAAGYIENATVQTAATTNMLNFLYLWMPIILCAAVGFLLVFLRVEKANEKLIAEKAK
;
A
#
# COMPACT_ATOMS: atom_id res chain seq x y z
N MET A 1 5.24 -10.57 -8.20
CA MET A 1 4.09 -9.66 -8.24
C MET A 1 3.06 -10.09 -9.29
N VAL A 2 3.41 -10.30 -10.55
CA VAL A 2 2.46 -10.71 -11.63
C VAL A 2 1.65 -11.96 -11.25
N VAL A 3 2.32 -13.01 -10.76
CA VAL A 3 1.65 -14.26 -10.31
C VAL A 3 0.63 -13.99 -9.18
N ALA A 4 0.94 -13.11 -8.24
CA ALA A 4 0.01 -12.74 -7.17
C ALA A 4 -1.24 -12.02 -7.73
N LEU A 5 -1.06 -11.14 -8.72
CA LEU A 5 -2.18 -10.43 -9.36
C LEU A 5 -3.08 -11.36 -10.19
N THR A 6 -2.55 -12.38 -10.84
CA THR A 6 -3.37 -13.35 -11.60
C THR A 6 -4.21 -14.27 -10.71
N ILE A 7 -3.74 -14.55 -9.50
CA ILE A 7 -4.46 -15.39 -8.52
C ILE A 7 -5.49 -14.57 -7.73
N LEU A 8 -5.35 -13.24 -7.72
CA LEU A 8 -6.15 -12.31 -6.93
C LEU A 8 -7.67 -12.50 -7.08
N PRO A 9 -8.27 -12.55 -8.29
CA PRO A 9 -9.72 -12.70 -8.45
C PRO A 9 -10.27 -13.97 -7.80
N TYR A 10 -9.48 -15.05 -7.85
CA TYR A 10 -9.85 -16.32 -7.24
C TYR A 10 -9.87 -16.25 -5.71
N VAL A 11 -8.87 -15.57 -5.13
CA VAL A 11 -8.74 -15.37 -3.68
C VAL A 11 -9.84 -14.45 -3.14
N ILE A 12 -10.18 -13.37 -3.86
CA ILE A 12 -11.29 -12.45 -3.51
C ILE A 12 -12.60 -13.24 -3.37
N LYS A 13 -12.90 -14.08 -4.36
CA LYS A 13 -14.12 -14.91 -4.36
C LYS A 13 -14.17 -15.87 -3.17
N LYS A 14 -13.02 -16.42 -2.76
CA LYS A 14 -12.92 -17.35 -1.62
C LYS A 14 -13.00 -16.65 -0.26
N MET A 15 -12.47 -15.42 -0.14
CA MET A 15 -12.44 -14.66 1.13
C MET A 15 -13.70 -13.81 1.38
N GLY A 16 -14.62 -13.74 0.41
CA GLY A 16 -15.91 -13.07 0.56
C GLY A 16 -15.82 -11.54 0.62
N GLY A 17 -14.95 -10.93 -0.20
CA GLY A 17 -14.87 -9.49 -0.44
C GLY A 17 -13.44 -8.95 -0.46
N MET A 18 -13.26 -7.83 -1.18
CA MET A 18 -11.98 -7.12 -1.34
C MET A 18 -11.49 -6.54 -0.01
N TYR A 19 -12.40 -6.03 0.81
CA TYR A 19 -12.07 -5.40 2.10
C TYR A 19 -11.29 -6.32 3.03
N LYS A 20 -11.78 -7.56 3.23
CA LYS A 20 -11.11 -8.54 4.10
C LYS A 20 -9.74 -8.92 3.55
N LEU A 21 -9.66 -9.15 2.25
CA LEU A 21 -8.43 -9.53 1.59
C LEU A 21 -7.36 -8.43 1.73
N ASN A 22 -7.74 -7.18 1.55
CA ASN A 22 -6.82 -6.04 1.67
C ASN A 22 -6.31 -5.87 3.10
N ILE A 23 -7.16 -5.99 4.11
CA ILE A 23 -6.72 -5.92 5.52
C ILE A 23 -5.74 -7.03 5.84
N TRP A 24 -6.08 -8.29 5.54
CA TRP A 24 -5.18 -9.42 5.79
C TRP A 24 -3.88 -9.31 4.99
N GLY A 25 -3.95 -8.81 3.75
CA GLY A 25 -2.78 -8.51 2.94
C GLY A 25 -1.86 -7.50 3.61
N TYR A 26 -2.41 -6.38 4.14
CA TYR A 26 -1.61 -5.38 4.83
C TYR A 26 -1.04 -5.85 6.18
N VAL A 27 -1.77 -6.69 6.92
CA VAL A 27 -1.23 -7.34 8.13
C VAL A 27 -0.04 -8.23 7.75
N LEU A 28 -0.17 -9.04 6.71
CA LEU A 28 0.93 -9.87 6.21
C LEU A 28 2.11 -9.02 5.73
N ALA A 29 1.84 -7.92 5.02
CA ALA A 29 2.86 -6.98 4.57
C ALA A 29 3.61 -6.34 5.74
N ALA A 30 2.90 -5.91 6.78
CA ALA A 30 3.50 -5.32 7.98
C ALA A 30 4.38 -6.35 8.71
N LEU A 31 3.91 -7.58 8.88
CA LEU A 31 4.71 -8.66 9.46
C LEU A 31 5.95 -8.97 8.61
N GLY A 32 5.81 -9.01 7.29
CA GLY A 32 6.93 -9.16 6.37
C GLY A 32 7.96 -8.03 6.51
N ARG A 33 7.52 -6.77 6.66
CA ARG A 33 8.42 -5.61 6.86
C ARG A 33 9.14 -5.66 8.20
N VAL A 34 8.45 -6.06 9.26
CA VAL A 34 9.11 -6.31 10.57
C VAL A 34 10.14 -7.43 10.44
N GLY A 35 9.83 -8.50 9.71
CA GLY A 35 10.78 -9.58 9.41
C GLY A 35 12.02 -9.10 8.65
N VAL A 36 11.86 -8.20 7.66
CA VAL A 36 12.99 -7.56 6.95
C VAL A 36 13.87 -6.77 7.92
N MET A 37 13.26 -6.02 8.84
CA MET A 37 13.99 -5.25 9.85
C MET A 37 14.82 -6.16 10.75
N VAL A 38 14.23 -7.23 11.29
CA VAL A 38 14.92 -8.21 12.12
C VAL A 38 16.06 -8.87 11.35
N ALA A 39 15.83 -9.30 10.11
CA ALA A 39 16.83 -9.94 9.27
C ALA A 39 18.00 -8.98 8.93
N ALA A 40 17.72 -7.69 8.77
CA ALA A 40 18.73 -6.66 8.56
C ALA A 40 19.65 -6.50 9.78
N TYR A 41 19.09 -6.45 10.99
CA TYR A 41 19.88 -6.40 12.22
C TYR A 41 20.68 -7.68 12.48
N MET A 42 20.18 -8.84 12.01
CA MET A 42 20.92 -10.11 12.08
C MET A 42 21.99 -10.26 10.98
N GLY A 43 22.07 -9.34 10.02
CA GLY A 43 23.02 -9.37 8.93
C GLY A 43 22.80 -10.52 7.93
N THR A 44 21.61 -11.14 7.90
CA THR A 44 21.31 -12.28 7.03
C THR A 44 20.60 -11.83 5.75
N PHE A 45 21.38 -11.59 4.70
CA PHE A 45 20.88 -11.10 3.41
C PHE A 45 19.82 -12.01 2.75
N PRO A 46 19.97 -13.36 2.71
CA PRO A 46 18.93 -14.23 2.13
C PRO A 46 17.58 -14.14 2.84
N LEU A 47 17.60 -13.95 4.16
CA LEU A 47 16.39 -13.81 4.98
C LEU A 47 15.68 -12.48 4.70
N MET A 48 16.43 -11.40 4.48
CA MET A 48 15.88 -10.11 4.04
C MET A 48 15.11 -10.24 2.72
N ILE A 49 15.68 -10.95 1.74
CA ILE A 49 15.02 -11.18 0.45
C ILE A 49 13.72 -11.97 0.64
N ALA A 50 13.74 -13.02 1.44
CA ALA A 50 12.56 -13.85 1.71
C ALA A 50 11.43 -13.02 2.35
N PHE A 51 11.71 -12.24 3.39
CA PHE A 51 10.71 -11.39 4.03
C PHE A 51 10.24 -10.23 3.15
N THR A 52 11.10 -9.69 2.29
CA THR A 52 10.70 -8.69 1.28
C THR A 52 9.70 -9.30 0.29
N ALA A 53 9.91 -10.54 -0.16
CA ALA A 53 8.97 -11.23 -1.02
C ALA A 53 7.61 -11.43 -0.33
N VAL A 54 7.60 -11.85 0.94
CA VAL A 54 6.37 -11.99 1.75
C VAL A 54 5.64 -10.65 1.86
N SER A 55 6.36 -9.56 2.16
CA SER A 55 5.77 -8.22 2.26
C SER A 55 5.17 -7.76 0.91
N THR A 56 5.85 -8.04 -0.20
CA THR A 56 5.37 -7.68 -1.55
C THR A 56 4.09 -8.44 -1.92
N ILE A 57 4.01 -9.72 -1.57
CA ILE A 57 2.79 -10.52 -1.75
C ILE A 57 1.64 -9.95 -0.92
N GLY A 58 1.92 -9.48 0.30
CA GLY A 58 0.91 -8.85 1.17
C GLY A 58 0.35 -7.54 0.63
N ILE A 59 1.15 -6.72 -0.07
CA ILE A 59 0.71 -5.44 -0.66
C ILE A 59 -0.02 -5.66 -2.01
N ALA A 60 0.25 -6.76 -2.70
CA ALA A 60 -0.28 -7.04 -4.04
C ALA A 60 -1.82 -6.93 -4.16
N PRO A 61 -2.65 -7.40 -3.20
CA PRO A 61 -4.10 -7.27 -3.28
C PRO A 61 -4.55 -5.83 -3.50
N LEU A 62 -4.15 -4.89 -2.67
CA LEU A 62 -4.59 -3.50 -2.81
C LEU A 62 -4.13 -2.86 -4.12
N GLN A 63 -2.94 -3.20 -4.62
CA GLN A 63 -2.47 -2.70 -5.90
C GLN A 63 -3.30 -3.24 -7.08
N GLY A 64 -3.76 -4.49 -6.99
CA GLY A 64 -4.63 -5.09 -8.00
C GLY A 64 -6.07 -4.59 -7.92
N ASP A 65 -6.58 -4.37 -6.72
CA ASP A 65 -7.97 -4.01 -6.47
C ASP A 65 -8.23 -2.51 -6.44
N LEU A 66 -7.20 -1.66 -6.53
CA LEU A 66 -7.33 -0.21 -6.37
C LEU A 66 -8.39 0.38 -7.29
N ASN A 67 -8.38 -0.01 -8.57
CA ASN A 67 -9.36 0.46 -9.53
C ASN A 67 -10.78 -0.04 -9.21
N ALA A 68 -10.93 -1.27 -8.75
CA ALA A 68 -12.21 -1.83 -8.33
C ALA A 68 -12.74 -1.11 -7.07
N LEU A 69 -11.86 -0.76 -6.14
CA LEU A 69 -12.19 -0.01 -4.93
C LEU A 69 -12.69 1.40 -5.28
N ILE A 70 -12.03 2.08 -6.24
CA ILE A 70 -12.46 3.40 -6.75
C ILE A 70 -13.84 3.28 -7.42
N ALA A 71 -14.08 2.22 -8.20
CA ALA A 71 -15.38 1.96 -8.80
C ALA A 71 -16.48 1.78 -7.74
N CYS A 72 -16.21 1.01 -6.67
CA CYS A 72 -17.14 0.85 -5.55
C CYS A 72 -17.43 2.18 -4.82
N CYS A 73 -16.43 3.04 -4.66
CA CYS A 73 -16.61 4.38 -4.09
C CYS A 73 -17.49 5.26 -5.00
N SER A 74 -17.29 5.18 -6.32
CA SER A 74 -18.10 5.90 -7.30
C SER A 74 -19.55 5.42 -7.29
N GLU A 75 -19.76 4.11 -7.23
CA GLU A 75 -21.09 3.51 -7.10
C GLU A 75 -21.79 4.00 -5.82
N HIS A 76 -21.09 4.04 -4.70
CA HIS A 76 -21.63 4.57 -3.44
C HIS A 76 -22.13 6.01 -3.60
N THR A 77 -21.34 6.85 -4.25
CA THR A 77 -21.72 8.26 -4.51
C THR A 77 -22.92 8.34 -5.43
N THR A 78 -22.95 7.53 -6.51
CA THR A 78 -24.08 7.46 -7.43
C THR A 78 -25.36 7.00 -6.73
N LEU A 79 -25.27 6.00 -5.85
CA LEU A 79 -26.42 5.53 -5.08
C LEU A 79 -26.96 6.59 -4.12
N LYS A 80 -26.11 7.44 -3.56
CA LYS A 80 -26.52 8.52 -2.63
C LYS A 80 -27.01 9.78 -3.32
N THR A 81 -26.32 10.23 -4.36
CA THR A 81 -26.53 11.56 -4.97
C THR A 81 -27.25 11.53 -6.31
N GLY A 82 -27.34 10.35 -6.95
CA GLY A 82 -27.86 10.20 -8.31
C GLY A 82 -26.91 10.66 -9.41
N HIS A 83 -25.74 11.20 -9.07
CA HIS A 83 -24.76 11.70 -10.05
C HIS A 83 -23.59 10.72 -10.22
N ARG A 84 -23.22 10.44 -11.46
CA ARG A 84 -22.04 9.61 -11.78
C ARG A 84 -20.79 10.47 -11.76
N LEU A 85 -19.88 10.21 -10.82
CA LEU A 85 -18.62 10.95 -10.62
C LEU A 85 -17.38 10.09 -10.90
N GLU A 86 -17.51 9.01 -11.66
CA GLU A 86 -16.43 8.04 -11.92
C GLU A 86 -15.16 8.72 -12.45
N GLY A 87 -15.29 9.55 -13.51
CA GLY A 87 -14.16 10.25 -14.09
C GLY A 87 -13.41 11.15 -13.11
N MET A 88 -14.14 11.85 -12.23
CA MET A 88 -13.56 12.70 -11.20
C MET A 88 -12.78 11.87 -10.18
N MET A 89 -13.31 10.74 -9.72
CA MET A 89 -12.65 9.88 -8.75
C MET A 89 -11.36 9.25 -9.30
N TYR A 90 -11.38 8.77 -10.55
CA TYR A 90 -10.16 8.27 -11.21
C TYR A 90 -9.14 9.37 -11.45
N SER A 91 -9.57 10.58 -11.79
CA SER A 91 -8.67 11.74 -11.94
C SER A 91 -8.00 12.11 -10.62
N CYS A 92 -8.77 12.18 -9.53
CA CYS A 92 -8.23 12.42 -8.18
C CYS A 92 -7.23 11.33 -7.75
N SER A 93 -7.54 10.07 -8.03
CA SER A 93 -6.64 8.95 -7.74
C SER A 93 -5.34 9.05 -8.54
N SER A 94 -5.42 9.32 -9.84
CA SER A 94 -4.24 9.51 -10.69
C SER A 94 -3.38 10.68 -10.23
N LEU A 95 -4.00 11.79 -9.85
CA LEU A 95 -3.32 12.95 -9.29
C LEU A 95 -2.61 12.59 -7.98
N GLY A 96 -3.32 11.89 -7.08
CA GLY A 96 -2.76 11.43 -5.81
C GLY A 96 -1.54 10.52 -5.97
N ILE A 97 -1.59 9.57 -6.92
CA ILE A 97 -0.45 8.67 -7.22
C ILE A 97 0.75 9.47 -7.74
N LYS A 98 0.54 10.40 -8.67
CA LYS A 98 1.61 11.21 -9.26
C LYS A 98 2.23 12.17 -8.25
N LEU A 99 1.39 12.88 -7.49
CA LEU A 99 1.87 13.79 -6.43
C LEU A 99 2.57 13.02 -5.30
N GLY A 100 2.00 11.89 -4.88
CA GLY A 100 2.61 11.05 -3.85
C GLY A 100 3.96 10.49 -4.27
N GLY A 101 4.10 10.05 -5.53
CA GLY A 101 5.36 9.59 -6.08
C GLY A 101 6.42 10.70 -6.16
N ALA A 102 6.03 11.88 -6.66
CA ALA A 102 6.93 13.03 -6.77
C ALA A 102 7.39 13.54 -5.40
N LEU A 103 6.45 13.70 -4.45
CA LEU A 103 6.78 14.12 -3.08
C LEU A 103 7.62 13.06 -2.35
N GLY A 104 7.32 11.78 -2.53
CA GLY A 104 8.09 10.70 -1.92
C GLY A 104 9.55 10.68 -2.37
N THR A 105 9.79 10.81 -3.68
CA THR A 105 11.16 10.90 -4.22
C THR A 105 11.88 12.17 -3.77
N ALA A 106 11.21 13.31 -3.76
CA ALA A 106 11.81 14.57 -3.30
C ALA A 106 12.18 14.51 -1.80
N ILE A 107 11.31 14.00 -0.95
CA ILE A 107 11.58 13.85 0.50
C ILE A 107 12.76 12.88 0.72
N CYS A 108 12.79 11.75 0.02
CA CYS A 108 13.93 10.82 0.11
C CYS A 108 15.24 11.48 -0.31
N GLY A 109 15.23 12.24 -1.41
CA GLY A 109 16.42 12.98 -1.86
C GLY A 109 16.91 14.00 -0.84
N TRP A 110 16.00 14.82 -0.30
CA TRP A 110 16.34 15.82 0.74
C TRP A 110 16.87 15.20 2.03
N LEU A 111 16.30 14.09 2.47
CA LEU A 111 16.76 13.38 3.67
C LEU A 111 18.14 12.78 3.48
N LEU A 112 18.45 12.25 2.30
CA LEU A 112 19.78 11.73 1.97
C LEU A 112 20.81 12.86 1.85
N ASP A 113 20.46 13.96 1.20
CA ASP A 113 21.33 15.16 1.09
C ASP A 113 21.65 15.73 2.47
N ALA A 114 20.63 15.92 3.32
CA ALA A 114 20.79 16.37 4.70
C ALA A 114 21.65 15.42 5.56
N ALA A 115 21.69 14.12 5.24
CA ALA A 115 22.55 13.14 5.89
C ALA A 115 23.98 13.11 5.31
N GLY A 116 24.29 13.96 4.32
CA GLY A 116 25.61 14.03 3.67
C GLY A 116 25.89 12.84 2.76
N TYR A 117 24.89 12.36 2.02
CA TYR A 117 25.06 11.29 1.04
C TYR A 117 25.94 11.78 -0.11
N ILE A 118 27.01 11.05 -0.38
CA ILE A 118 27.93 11.35 -1.50
C ILE A 118 27.76 10.25 -2.54
N GLU A 119 27.37 10.66 -3.74
CA GLU A 119 27.22 9.74 -4.87
C GLU A 119 28.56 9.11 -5.25
N ASN A 120 28.58 7.80 -5.51
CA ASN A 120 29.76 7.01 -5.88
C ASN A 120 30.89 6.95 -4.82
N ALA A 121 30.66 7.36 -3.58
CA ALA A 121 31.62 7.15 -2.51
C ALA A 121 31.73 5.66 -2.15
N THR A 122 32.96 5.15 -2.04
CA THR A 122 33.20 3.76 -1.63
C THR A 122 32.83 3.48 -0.17
N VAL A 123 32.86 4.51 0.67
CA VAL A 123 32.44 4.43 2.08
C VAL A 123 31.59 5.64 2.38
N GLN A 124 30.40 5.40 2.92
CA GLN A 124 29.47 6.42 3.37
C GLN A 124 29.66 6.76 4.85
N THR A 125 29.28 7.94 5.25
CA THR A 125 29.33 8.34 6.66
C THR A 125 28.33 7.52 7.51
N ALA A 126 28.58 7.41 8.80
CA ALA A 126 27.68 6.75 9.74
C ALA A 126 26.28 7.42 9.74
N ALA A 127 26.21 8.74 9.57
CA ALA A 127 24.95 9.47 9.47
C ALA A 127 24.15 9.05 8.23
N THR A 128 24.81 8.96 7.08
CA THR A 128 24.22 8.51 5.83
C THR A 128 23.72 7.06 5.92
N THR A 129 24.51 6.16 6.51
CA THR A 129 24.14 4.75 6.69
C THR A 129 22.90 4.62 7.60
N ASN A 130 22.84 5.40 8.67
CA ASN A 130 21.67 5.42 9.55
C ASN A 130 20.42 5.96 8.84
N MET A 131 20.57 6.99 8.00
CA MET A 131 19.45 7.52 7.22
C MET A 131 18.96 6.52 6.17
N LEU A 132 19.86 5.82 5.49
CA LEU A 132 19.50 4.74 4.56
C LEU A 132 18.74 3.61 5.28
N ASN A 133 19.20 3.20 6.45
CA ASN A 133 18.50 2.22 7.27
C ASN A 133 17.11 2.72 7.69
N PHE A 134 16.99 3.98 8.08
CA PHE A 134 15.71 4.59 8.41
C PHE A 134 14.74 4.57 7.21
N LEU A 135 15.19 5.03 6.05
CA LEU A 135 14.38 5.09 4.84
C LEU A 135 13.97 3.68 4.33
N TYR A 136 14.86 2.69 4.46
CA TYR A 136 14.59 1.35 3.95
C TYR A 136 13.81 0.46 4.92
N LEU A 137 14.06 0.57 6.23
CA LEU A 137 13.46 -0.29 7.25
C LEU A 137 12.24 0.36 7.92
N TRP A 138 12.38 1.57 8.44
CA TRP A 138 11.34 2.20 9.25
C TRP A 138 10.24 2.87 8.42
N MET A 139 10.60 3.62 7.38
CA MET A 139 9.61 4.32 6.54
C MET A 139 8.54 3.39 5.95
N PRO A 140 8.89 2.23 5.35
CA PRO A 140 7.87 1.33 4.82
C PRO A 140 6.95 0.72 5.88
N ILE A 141 7.45 0.50 7.10
CA ILE A 141 6.63 -0.01 8.22
C ILE A 141 5.60 1.05 8.61
N ILE A 142 6.03 2.31 8.79
CA ILE A 142 5.16 3.43 9.15
C ILE A 142 4.08 3.62 8.07
N LEU A 143 4.47 3.62 6.80
CA LEU A 143 3.54 3.77 5.68
C LEU A 143 2.56 2.60 5.58
N CYS A 144 3.02 1.36 5.74
CA CYS A 144 2.13 0.20 5.78
C CYS A 144 1.13 0.29 6.94
N ALA A 145 1.56 0.71 8.12
CA ALA A 145 0.68 0.91 9.27
C ALA A 145 -0.35 2.01 9.00
N ALA A 146 0.07 3.14 8.43
CA ALA A 146 -0.81 4.26 8.09
C ALA A 146 -1.87 3.85 7.05
N VAL A 147 -1.46 3.19 5.96
CA VAL A 147 -2.39 2.71 4.93
C VAL A 147 -3.32 1.63 5.50
N GLY A 148 -2.81 0.69 6.28
CA GLY A 148 -3.62 -0.33 6.95
C GLY A 148 -4.67 0.29 7.87
N PHE A 149 -4.30 1.32 8.63
CA PHE A 149 -5.23 2.07 9.48
C PHE A 149 -6.32 2.77 8.65
N LEU A 150 -5.96 3.43 7.55
CA LEU A 150 -6.93 4.07 6.65
C LEU A 150 -7.89 3.05 6.02
N LEU A 151 -7.41 1.87 5.65
CA LEU A 151 -8.24 0.80 5.08
C LEU A 151 -9.32 0.31 6.05
N VAL A 152 -9.10 0.35 7.37
CA VAL A 152 -10.12 -0.04 8.36
C VAL A 152 -11.38 0.83 8.25
N PHE A 153 -11.23 2.10 7.87
CA PHE A 153 -12.37 3.01 7.67
C PHE A 153 -13.08 2.82 6.34
N LEU A 154 -12.45 2.16 5.37
CA LEU A 154 -12.93 2.04 3.99
C LEU A 154 -13.89 0.85 3.82
N ARG A 155 -15.04 0.84 4.50
CA ARG A 155 -16.06 -0.23 4.45
C ARG A 155 -17.12 0.01 3.36
N VAL A 156 -16.71 0.44 2.19
CA VAL A 156 -17.63 0.87 1.11
C VAL A 156 -18.46 -0.29 0.55
N GLU A 157 -17.88 -1.49 0.43
CA GLU A 157 -18.62 -2.68 -0.06
C GLU A 157 -19.91 -2.94 0.76
N LYS A 158 -19.76 -3.02 2.08
CA LYS A 158 -20.92 -3.24 2.98
C LYS A 158 -21.90 -2.07 3.00
N ALA A 159 -21.42 -0.84 2.78
CA ALA A 159 -22.29 0.32 2.70
C ALA A 159 -23.12 0.30 1.41
N ASN A 160 -22.54 -0.15 0.29
CA ASN A 160 -23.26 -0.30 -0.97
C ASN A 160 -24.31 -1.40 -0.90
N GLU A 161 -23.99 -2.56 -0.33
CA GLU A 161 -24.97 -3.66 -0.12
C GLU A 161 -26.19 -3.18 0.66
N LYS A 162 -26.00 -2.40 1.74
CA LYS A 162 -27.10 -1.84 2.53
C LYS A 162 -27.95 -0.87 1.72
N LEU A 163 -27.33 0.06 0.99
CA LEU A 163 -28.05 1.05 0.18
C LEU A 163 -28.84 0.40 -0.96
N ILE A 164 -28.31 -0.65 -1.58
CA ILE A 164 -29.01 -1.43 -2.63
C ILE A 164 -30.22 -2.15 -2.01
N ALA A 165 -30.05 -2.77 -0.84
CA ALA A 165 -31.14 -3.46 -0.15
C ALA A 165 -32.25 -2.50 0.33
N GLU A 166 -31.91 -1.26 0.72
CA GLU A 166 -32.87 -0.22 1.09
C GLU A 166 -33.66 0.31 -0.13
N LYS A 167 -33.03 0.44 -1.29
CA LYS A 167 -33.67 0.91 -2.52
C LYS A 167 -34.53 -0.16 -3.22
N ALA A 168 -34.32 -1.43 -2.88
CA ALA A 168 -35.10 -2.56 -3.42
C ALA A 168 -36.41 -2.84 -2.64
N LYS A 169 -36.61 -2.15 -1.50
CA LYS A 169 -37.86 -2.16 -0.71
C LYS A 169 -38.78 -1.01 -1.07
#